data_6833f8a2e510601975871acb16753d58
#
_entry.id   6833f8a2e510601975871acb16753d58
#
_cell.length_a   1.000
_cell.length_b   1.000
_cell.length_c   1.000
_cell.angle_alpha   90.00
_cell.angle_beta   90.00
_cell.angle_gamma   90.00
#
_symmetry.space_group_name_H-M   'P 1'
#
loop_
_entity.id
_entity.type
_entity.pdbx_description
1 polymer ?
#
loop_
_entity_poly.entity_id
_entity_poly.type
_entity_poly.pdbx_seq_one_letter_code
_entity_poly.pdbx_strand_id
1 'polypeptide(L)'
;MEKFDDFIKRVFDEQYEVCFGPDMLEKLEPRDYYLTREEDGRLIALLHGQQVLENIHIKALVVDKAYQKKGLGASLLSELEEKAAEAGATSITLSTKSYQAKDFYLKQGYEIYASLADVPQKGITKYHFIKRL
;
A
#
# COMPACT_ATOMS: atom_id res chain seq x y z
N MET A 1 15.32 -17.79 -26.21
CA MET A 1 14.30 -16.71 -26.33
C MET A 1 14.05 -16.10 -24.98
N GLU A 2 14.06 -14.79 -24.91
CA GLU A 2 13.79 -14.05 -23.67
C GLU A 2 12.31 -14.17 -23.29
N LYS A 3 12.03 -14.46 -22.01
CA LYS A 3 10.66 -14.51 -21.51
C LYS A 3 10.12 -13.09 -21.36
N PHE A 4 8.79 -12.96 -21.37
CA PHE A 4 8.15 -11.64 -21.31
C PHE A 4 8.57 -10.86 -20.06
N ASP A 5 8.57 -11.52 -18.89
CA ASP A 5 8.94 -10.87 -17.65
C ASP A 5 10.40 -10.43 -17.62
N ASP A 6 11.29 -11.24 -18.19
CA ASP A 6 12.70 -10.92 -18.29
C ASP A 6 12.94 -9.73 -19.22
N PHE A 7 12.20 -9.67 -20.32
CA PHE A 7 12.25 -8.55 -21.25
C PHE A 7 11.81 -7.26 -20.56
N ILE A 8 10.66 -7.30 -19.89
CA ILE A 8 10.12 -6.14 -19.16
C ILE A 8 11.13 -5.65 -18.12
N LYS A 9 11.66 -6.57 -17.32
CA LYS A 9 12.64 -6.25 -16.29
C LYS A 9 13.89 -5.61 -16.89
N ARG A 10 14.41 -6.17 -17.96
CA ARG A 10 15.62 -5.66 -18.61
C ARG A 10 15.41 -4.21 -19.09
N VAL A 11 14.31 -3.94 -19.76
CA VAL A 11 14.03 -2.61 -20.28
C VAL A 11 13.81 -1.61 -19.16
N PHE A 12 13.04 -1.98 -18.12
CA PHE A 12 12.83 -1.11 -16.97
C PHE A 12 14.12 -0.86 -16.19
N ASP A 13 14.96 -1.88 -16.02
CA ASP A 13 16.26 -1.70 -15.32
C ASP A 13 17.15 -0.70 -16.08
N GLU A 14 17.16 -0.74 -17.41
CA GLU A 14 17.89 0.23 -18.23
C GLU A 14 17.37 1.65 -18.00
N GLN A 15 16.04 1.83 -17.94
CA GLN A 15 15.42 3.11 -17.69
C GLN A 15 15.76 3.64 -16.29
N TYR A 16 15.69 2.77 -15.29
CA TYR A 16 16.01 3.12 -13.90
C TYR A 16 17.48 3.54 -13.77
N GLU A 17 18.38 2.85 -14.43
CA GLU A 17 19.80 3.18 -14.41
C GLU A 17 20.06 4.57 -14.97
N VAL A 18 19.39 4.93 -16.07
CA VAL A 18 19.48 6.26 -16.66
C VAL A 18 18.95 7.33 -15.71
N CYS A 19 17.83 7.06 -15.04
CA CYS A 19 17.17 8.05 -14.17
C CYS A 19 17.86 8.18 -12.80
N PHE A 20 18.26 7.05 -12.19
CA PHE A 20 18.69 7.02 -10.79
C PHE A 20 20.18 6.68 -10.62
N GLY A 21 20.86 6.23 -11.69
CA GLY A 21 22.25 5.78 -11.62
C GLY A 21 22.37 4.30 -11.31
N PRO A 22 23.59 3.72 -11.51
CA PRO A 22 23.77 2.26 -11.43
C PRO A 22 23.62 1.69 -10.02
N ASP A 23 23.84 2.50 -8.97
CA ASP A 23 23.81 2.01 -7.58
C ASP A 23 22.39 1.92 -7.01
N MET A 24 21.37 2.33 -7.76
CA MET A 24 19.99 2.41 -7.26
C MET A 24 19.18 1.14 -7.49
N LEU A 25 19.69 0.19 -8.29
CA LEU A 25 18.93 -1.04 -8.61
C LEU A 25 18.59 -1.86 -7.37
N GLU A 26 19.49 -1.92 -6.38
CA GLU A 26 19.23 -2.61 -5.12
C GLU A 26 18.09 -1.94 -4.33
N LYS A 27 18.02 -0.61 -4.39
CA LYS A 27 16.99 0.17 -3.69
C LYS A 27 15.61 0.07 -4.35
N LEU A 28 15.56 -0.42 -5.58
CA LEU A 28 14.32 -0.66 -6.32
C LEU A 28 13.66 -1.99 -5.94
N GLU A 29 14.37 -2.86 -5.20
CA GLU A 29 13.77 -4.09 -4.69
C GLU A 29 12.62 -3.77 -3.75
N PRO A 30 11.43 -4.31 -3.99
CA PRO A 30 10.29 -4.06 -3.12
C PRO A 30 10.56 -4.59 -1.71
N ARG A 31 10.17 -3.80 -0.70
CA ARG A 31 10.24 -4.21 0.70
C ARG A 31 8.81 -4.39 1.21
N ASP A 32 8.52 -5.58 1.70
CA ASP A 32 7.20 -5.89 2.23
C ASP A 32 7.11 -5.60 3.72
N TYR A 33 5.97 -5.05 4.13
CA TYR A 33 5.60 -4.86 5.53
C TYR A 33 4.38 -5.73 5.80
N TYR A 34 4.50 -6.60 6.80
CA TYR A 34 3.37 -7.39 7.30
C TYR A 34 3.19 -7.05 8.77
N LEU A 35 2.17 -6.26 9.07
CA LEU A 35 1.85 -5.86 10.43
C LEU A 35 0.62 -6.61 10.87
N THR A 36 0.67 -7.25 12.03
CA THR A 36 -0.38 -8.15 12.46
C THR A 36 -0.89 -7.82 13.85
N ARG A 37 -2.12 -8.25 14.13
CA ARG A 37 -2.68 -8.28 15.48
C ARG A 37 -3.22 -9.68 15.72
N GLU A 38 -2.97 -10.21 16.90
CA GLU A 38 -3.37 -11.57 17.27
C GLU A 38 -4.09 -11.56 18.61
N GLU A 39 -4.96 -12.53 18.81
CA GLU A 39 -5.62 -12.79 20.08
C GLU A 39 -5.67 -14.30 20.28
N ASP A 40 -5.12 -14.78 21.41
CA ASP A 40 -5.06 -16.20 21.75
C ASP A 40 -4.42 -17.06 20.64
N GLY A 41 -3.35 -16.52 20.02
CA GLY A 41 -2.63 -17.21 18.95
C GLY A 41 -3.33 -17.17 17.60
N ARG A 42 -4.45 -16.48 17.49
CA ARG A 42 -5.23 -16.37 16.27
C ARG A 42 -5.04 -14.98 15.63
N LEU A 43 -4.77 -14.98 14.34
CA LEU A 43 -4.66 -13.74 13.59
C LEU A 43 -6.03 -13.07 13.45
N ILE A 44 -6.15 -11.81 13.88
CA ILE A 44 -7.40 -11.06 13.83
C ILE A 44 -7.35 -9.82 12.96
N ALA A 45 -6.16 -9.33 12.64
CA ALA A 45 -6.00 -8.18 11.74
C ALA A 45 -4.64 -8.22 11.09
N LEU A 46 -4.55 -7.69 9.85
CA LEU A 46 -3.31 -7.68 9.08
C LEU A 46 -3.27 -6.49 8.15
N LEU A 47 -2.11 -5.85 8.08
CA LEU A 47 -1.81 -4.87 7.06
C LEU A 47 -0.63 -5.37 6.24
N HIS A 48 -0.78 -5.37 4.93
CA HIS A 48 0.32 -5.65 3.99
C HIS A 48 0.59 -4.40 3.18
N GLY A 49 1.79 -3.83 3.33
CA GLY A 49 2.28 -2.73 2.54
C GLY A 49 3.53 -3.12 1.80
N GLN A 50 3.79 -2.47 0.69
CA GLN A 50 5.01 -2.70 -0.09
C GLN A 50 5.66 -1.37 -0.41
N GLN A 51 6.92 -1.22 -0.05
CA GLN A 51 7.70 -0.02 -0.31
C GLN A 51 8.55 -0.20 -1.55
N VAL A 52 8.45 0.77 -2.46
CA VAL A 52 9.40 0.94 -3.57
C VAL A 52 9.86 2.39 -3.50
N LEU A 53 11.18 2.60 -3.35
CA LEU A 53 11.77 3.92 -3.15
C LEU A 53 11.12 4.63 -1.95
N GLU A 54 10.48 5.78 -2.17
CA GLU A 54 9.90 6.59 -1.09
C GLU A 54 8.39 6.45 -0.94
N ASN A 55 7.80 5.46 -1.62
CA ASN A 55 6.37 5.23 -1.54
C ASN A 55 6.06 3.84 -0.96
N ILE A 56 5.13 3.79 -0.02
CA ILE A 56 4.55 2.53 0.44
C ILE A 56 3.13 2.45 -0.10
N HIS A 57 2.84 1.38 -0.84
CA HIS A 57 1.49 1.09 -1.30
C HIS A 57 0.88 0.02 -0.40
N ILE A 58 -0.26 0.31 0.21
CA ILE A 58 -0.98 -0.66 1.02
C ILE A 58 -1.75 -1.59 0.10
N LYS A 59 -1.39 -2.87 0.11
CA LYS A 59 -2.03 -3.90 -0.70
C LYS A 59 -3.25 -4.49 -0.02
N ALA A 60 -3.22 -4.54 1.31
CA ALA A 60 -4.35 -5.06 2.08
C ALA A 60 -4.32 -4.47 3.48
N LEU A 61 -5.49 -4.14 3.98
CA LEU A 61 -5.72 -3.83 5.39
C LEU A 61 -7.05 -4.48 5.75
N VAL A 62 -6.98 -5.53 6.53
CA VAL A 62 -8.15 -6.35 6.84
C VAL A 62 -8.25 -6.60 8.35
N VAL A 63 -9.47 -6.57 8.85
CA VAL A 63 -9.78 -6.86 10.25
C VAL A 63 -10.91 -7.89 10.26
N ASP A 64 -10.70 -8.97 11.01
CA ASP A 64 -11.72 -9.99 11.18
C ASP A 64 -13.02 -9.34 11.65
N LYS A 65 -14.15 -9.77 11.07
CA LYS A 65 -15.45 -9.18 11.31
C LYS A 65 -15.81 -9.06 12.79
N ALA A 66 -15.45 -10.07 13.59
CA ALA A 66 -15.72 -10.07 15.02
C ALA A 66 -14.93 -9.03 15.81
N TYR A 67 -13.87 -8.47 15.21
CA TYR A 67 -12.96 -7.52 15.86
C TYR A 67 -12.97 -6.14 15.25
N GLN A 68 -13.89 -5.87 14.36
CA GLN A 68 -14.03 -4.55 13.73
C GLN A 68 -14.56 -3.52 14.75
N LYS A 69 -14.34 -2.22 14.44
CA LYS A 69 -14.76 -1.09 15.27
C LYS A 69 -14.08 -1.02 16.65
N LYS A 70 -12.94 -1.65 16.80
CA LYS A 70 -12.13 -1.64 18.02
C LYS A 70 -10.81 -0.90 17.87
N GLY A 71 -10.63 -0.17 16.76
CA GLY A 71 -9.43 0.62 16.51
C GLY A 71 -8.24 -0.14 15.97
N LEU A 72 -8.39 -1.41 15.61
CA LEU A 72 -7.27 -2.22 15.11
C LEU A 72 -6.72 -1.69 13.77
N GLY A 73 -7.61 -1.31 12.86
CA GLY A 73 -7.18 -0.75 11.57
C GLY A 73 -6.39 0.54 11.74
N ALA A 74 -6.87 1.44 12.60
CA ALA A 74 -6.17 2.69 12.90
C ALA A 74 -4.82 2.44 13.55
N SER A 75 -4.74 1.47 14.46
CA SER A 75 -3.49 1.07 15.12
C SER A 75 -2.47 0.53 14.12
N LEU A 76 -2.91 -0.29 13.17
CA LEU A 76 -2.04 -0.82 12.12
C LEU A 76 -1.53 0.29 11.21
N LEU A 77 -2.40 1.22 10.81
CA LEU A 77 -1.98 2.37 9.98
C LEU A 77 -0.97 3.24 10.70
N SER A 78 -1.20 3.53 11.99
CA SER A 78 -0.24 4.34 12.78
C SER A 78 1.12 3.65 12.86
N GLU A 79 1.14 2.36 13.06
CA GLU A 79 2.39 1.60 13.10
C GLU A 79 3.10 1.66 11.74
N LEU A 80 2.37 1.51 10.65
CA LEU A 80 2.95 1.62 9.31
C LEU A 80 3.53 3.01 9.08
N GLU A 81 2.82 4.05 9.46
CA GLU A 81 3.26 5.44 9.28
C GLU A 81 4.56 5.73 10.04
N GLU A 82 4.71 5.20 11.25
CA GLU A 82 5.96 5.31 12.02
C GLU A 82 7.11 4.58 11.31
N LYS A 83 6.88 3.37 10.86
CA LYS A 83 7.90 2.59 10.15
C LYS A 83 8.25 3.23 8.81
N ALA A 84 7.27 3.79 8.13
CA ALA A 84 7.46 4.49 6.85
C ALA A 84 8.38 5.71 7.04
N ALA A 85 8.14 6.52 8.06
CA ALA A 85 8.97 7.69 8.35
C ALA A 85 10.41 7.26 8.65
N GLU A 86 10.60 6.23 9.44
CA GLU A 86 11.92 5.69 9.77
C GLU A 86 12.65 5.17 8.54
N ALA A 87 11.92 4.62 7.58
CA ALA A 87 12.47 4.04 6.35
C ALA A 87 12.63 5.06 5.22
N GLY A 88 12.36 6.35 5.48
CA GLY A 88 12.53 7.40 4.48
C GLY A 88 11.41 7.47 3.45
N ALA A 89 10.26 6.85 3.70
CA ALA A 89 9.12 6.98 2.82
C ALA A 89 8.51 8.38 2.95
N THR A 90 8.04 8.94 1.83
CA THR A 90 7.43 10.27 1.78
C THR A 90 5.94 10.23 1.48
N SER A 91 5.42 9.06 1.12
CA SER A 91 3.99 8.90 0.84
C SER A 91 3.53 7.47 1.08
N ILE A 92 2.24 7.37 1.41
CA ILE A 92 1.53 6.09 1.48
C ILE A 92 0.33 6.20 0.55
N THR A 93 0.13 5.20 -0.29
CA THR A 93 -0.99 5.14 -1.23
C THR A 93 -1.78 3.85 -1.06
N LEU A 94 -3.04 3.91 -1.44
CA LEU A 94 -3.92 2.74 -1.46
C LEU A 94 -5.12 3.01 -2.34
N SER A 95 -5.85 1.95 -2.65
CA SER A 95 -7.16 2.10 -3.27
C SER A 95 -8.20 1.30 -2.47
N THR A 96 -9.44 1.78 -2.48
CA THR A 96 -10.57 1.10 -1.87
C THR A 96 -11.81 1.32 -2.73
N LYS A 97 -12.77 0.42 -2.62
CA LYS A 97 -13.99 0.49 -3.42
C LYS A 97 -15.16 0.99 -2.58
N SER A 98 -16.21 1.45 -3.24
CA SER A 98 -17.37 2.06 -2.59
C SER A 98 -18.06 1.16 -1.55
N TYR A 99 -17.89 -0.15 -1.65
CA TYR A 99 -18.45 -1.09 -0.67
C TYR A 99 -17.49 -1.40 0.50
N GLN A 100 -16.32 -0.75 0.55
CA GLN A 100 -15.29 -1.01 1.56
C GLN A 100 -15.18 0.14 2.57
N ALA A 101 -14.02 0.80 2.66
CA ALA A 101 -13.64 1.58 3.82
C ALA A 101 -13.26 3.04 3.51
N LYS A 102 -13.94 3.68 2.56
CA LYS A 102 -13.62 5.06 2.15
C LYS A 102 -13.56 6.02 3.35
N ASP A 103 -14.60 6.03 4.18
CA ASP A 103 -14.70 6.98 5.29
C ASP A 103 -13.65 6.73 6.37
N PHE A 104 -13.27 5.47 6.56
CA PHE A 104 -12.19 5.10 7.48
C PHE A 104 -10.89 5.81 7.10
N TYR A 105 -10.49 5.73 5.82
CA TYR A 105 -9.24 6.35 5.37
C TYR A 105 -9.29 7.88 5.44
N LEU A 106 -10.43 8.48 5.12
CA LEU A 106 -10.59 9.93 5.27
C LEU A 106 -10.37 10.36 6.72
N LYS A 107 -10.90 9.62 7.68
CA LYS A 107 -10.71 9.89 9.12
C LYS A 107 -9.26 9.72 9.55
N GLN A 108 -8.50 8.86 8.87
CA GLN A 108 -7.09 8.67 9.18
C GLN A 108 -6.17 9.68 8.51
N GLY A 109 -6.74 10.68 7.83
CA GLY A 109 -5.98 11.77 7.22
C GLY A 109 -5.51 11.48 5.79
N TYR A 110 -6.04 10.45 5.16
CA TYR A 110 -5.77 10.16 3.75
C TYR A 110 -6.67 10.99 2.86
N GLU A 111 -6.14 11.43 1.73
CA GLU A 111 -6.86 12.25 0.76
C GLU A 111 -7.17 11.45 -0.49
N ILE A 112 -8.38 11.66 -1.05
CA ILE A 112 -8.75 11.07 -2.33
C ILE A 112 -8.12 11.93 -3.43
N TYR A 113 -7.27 11.32 -4.25
CA TYR A 113 -6.69 12.02 -5.39
C TYR A 113 -7.31 11.60 -6.73
N ALA A 114 -8.08 10.51 -6.75
CA ALA A 114 -8.82 10.07 -7.92
C ALA A 114 -10.02 9.21 -7.51
N SER A 115 -11.11 9.38 -8.25
CA SER A 115 -12.32 8.56 -8.11
C SER A 115 -12.68 8.05 -9.50
N LEU A 116 -12.86 6.74 -9.61
CA LEU A 116 -13.20 6.09 -10.87
C LEU A 116 -14.58 5.43 -10.75
N ALA A 117 -15.57 6.03 -11.37
CA ALA A 117 -16.90 5.45 -11.42
C ALA A 117 -16.87 4.20 -12.31
N ASP A 118 -17.68 3.20 -11.93
CA ASP A 118 -17.84 1.97 -12.71
C ASP A 118 -16.56 1.18 -12.92
N VAL A 119 -15.69 1.17 -11.89
CA VAL A 119 -14.46 0.40 -11.85
C VAL A 119 -14.39 -0.32 -10.51
N PRO A 120 -14.23 -1.64 -10.49
CA PRO A 120 -13.96 -2.59 -11.57
C PRO A 120 -15.17 -2.97 -12.40
N GLN A 121 -16.37 -2.53 -12.00
CA GLN A 121 -17.57 -2.81 -12.78
C GLN A 121 -18.63 -1.75 -12.53
N LYS A 122 -19.63 -1.71 -13.38
CA LYS A 122 -20.73 -0.76 -13.29
C LYS A 122 -21.37 -0.77 -11.89
N GLY A 123 -21.57 0.41 -11.32
CA GLY A 123 -22.15 0.58 -10.00
C GLY A 123 -21.16 0.60 -8.84
N ILE A 124 -19.88 0.34 -9.11
CA ILE A 124 -18.83 0.39 -8.09
C ILE A 124 -17.90 1.56 -8.42
N THR A 125 -17.57 2.35 -7.41
CA THR A 125 -16.57 3.43 -7.53
C THR A 125 -15.30 2.99 -6.84
N LYS A 126 -14.16 3.19 -7.52
CA LYS A 126 -12.84 2.95 -6.95
C LYS A 126 -12.22 4.28 -6.55
N TYR A 127 -11.80 4.38 -5.30
CA TYR A 127 -11.15 5.57 -4.75
C TYR A 127 -9.66 5.32 -4.56
N HIS A 128 -8.85 6.28 -5.01
CA HIS A 128 -7.40 6.25 -4.81
C HIS A 128 -7.00 7.29 -3.78
N PHE A 129 -6.29 6.84 -2.76
CA PHE A 129 -5.89 7.67 -1.62
C PHE A 129 -4.40 7.87 -1.54
N ILE A 130 -4.00 9.00 -0.98
CA ILE A 130 -2.60 9.29 -0.66
C ILE A 130 -2.52 10.01 0.69
N LYS A 131 -1.46 9.71 1.43
CA LYS A 131 -1.06 10.49 2.60
C LYS A 131 0.40 10.87 2.44
N ARG A 132 0.71 12.15 2.49
CA ARG A 132 2.08 12.64 2.50
C ARG A 132 2.62 12.57 3.93
N LEU A 133 3.84 12.14 4.06
CA LEU A 133 4.50 11.99 5.35
C LEU A 133 5.47 13.12 5.65
#